data_d2267ee0f0189e9578210111a1811513
#
_entry.id   d2267ee0f0189e9578210111a1811513
#
_cell.length_a   1.000
_cell.length_b   1.000
_cell.length_c   1.000
_cell.angle_alpha   90.00
_cell.angle_beta   90.00
_cell.angle_gamma   90.00
#
_symmetry.space_group_name_H-M   'P 1'
#
loop_
_entity.id
_entity.type
_entity.pdbx_description
1 polymer ?
#
loop_
_entity_poly.entity_id
_entity_poly.type
_entity_poly.pdbx_seq_one_letter_code
_entity_poly.pdbx_strand_id
1 'polypeptide(L)'
;MFIRKSQNLTGALFMSISMAGYVTNDAFMKLVGSELGLAQTIFIRGVYCSIFIFILFMFKNEKNLKGCFNHFKIITARSLLELFATIFFLIALINMSFANVNAILQTLPLVITVAASVLLKETIGHKRAIAIICGFFGVLLIIKPGTNDFNSYSILAIFAVLSVTFRDILTRKMPKNLPALFLSLVTSFIVTLTTGIYLVFFKIWAPID
;
A
#
# COMPACT_ATOMS: atom_id res chain seq x y z
N MET A 1 24.29 -16.12 -20.08
CA MET A 1 23.52 -14.92 -20.47
C MET A 1 22.02 -15.19 -20.66
N PHE A 2 21.62 -16.30 -21.29
CA PHE A 2 20.22 -16.68 -21.55
C PHE A 2 19.37 -16.95 -20.28
N ILE A 3 19.91 -17.60 -19.26
CA ILE A 3 19.19 -17.95 -18.01
C ILE A 3 18.76 -16.69 -17.25
N ARG A 4 19.61 -15.66 -17.21
CA ARG A 4 19.31 -14.39 -16.53
C ARG A 4 18.22 -13.60 -17.24
N LYS A 5 18.13 -13.71 -18.57
CA LYS A 5 17.08 -13.06 -19.38
C LYS A 5 15.70 -13.71 -19.15
N SER A 6 15.66 -15.03 -18.99
CA SER A 6 14.44 -15.79 -18.67
C SER A 6 13.89 -15.42 -17.27
N GLN A 7 14.75 -15.31 -16.25
CA GLN A 7 14.33 -14.92 -14.89
C GLN A 7 13.79 -13.50 -14.84
N ASN A 8 14.38 -12.55 -15.58
CA ASN A 8 13.88 -11.18 -15.65
C ASN A 8 12.51 -11.11 -16.35
N LEU A 9 12.29 -11.90 -17.40
CA LEU A 9 11.00 -11.93 -18.08
C LEU A 9 9.90 -12.53 -17.18
N THR A 10 10.20 -13.60 -16.49
CA THR A 10 9.29 -14.23 -15.53
C THR A 10 8.94 -13.27 -14.39
N GLY A 11 9.93 -12.55 -13.84
CA GLY A 11 9.71 -11.54 -12.83
C GLY A 11 8.83 -10.37 -13.33
N ALA A 12 9.06 -9.91 -14.56
CA ALA A 12 8.25 -8.88 -15.18
C ALA A 12 6.79 -9.33 -15.39
N LEU A 13 6.57 -10.56 -15.82
CA LEU A 13 5.23 -11.13 -15.98
C LEU A 13 4.48 -11.21 -14.64
N PHE A 14 5.11 -11.76 -13.60
CA PHE A 14 4.49 -11.82 -12.27
C PHE A 14 4.16 -10.43 -11.73
N MET A 15 5.05 -9.45 -11.94
CA MET A 15 4.81 -8.07 -11.54
C MET A 15 3.64 -7.45 -12.29
N SER A 16 3.53 -7.67 -13.60
CA SER A 16 2.41 -7.18 -14.41
C SER A 16 1.07 -7.78 -13.98
N ILE A 17 1.03 -9.09 -13.71
CA ILE A 17 -0.17 -9.77 -13.20
C ILE A 17 -0.56 -9.22 -11.82
N SER A 18 0.41 -9.02 -10.94
CA SER A 18 0.18 -8.42 -9.62
C SER A 18 -0.38 -7.01 -9.72
N MET A 19 0.17 -6.17 -10.60
CA MET A 19 -0.34 -4.80 -10.82
C MET A 19 -1.76 -4.80 -11.41
N ALA A 20 -2.06 -5.70 -12.36
CA ALA A 20 -3.42 -5.86 -12.87
C ALA A 20 -4.40 -6.23 -11.73
N GLY A 21 -4.00 -7.13 -10.83
CA GLY A 21 -4.78 -7.49 -9.64
C GLY A 21 -5.01 -6.30 -8.71
N TYR A 22 -3.99 -5.46 -8.47
CA TYR A 22 -4.13 -4.25 -7.66
C TYR A 22 -5.12 -3.25 -8.28
N VAL A 23 -4.98 -2.93 -9.57
CA VAL A 23 -5.88 -1.99 -10.26
C VAL A 23 -7.32 -2.49 -10.25
N THR A 24 -7.53 -3.79 -10.47
CA THR A 24 -8.85 -4.44 -10.39
C THR A 24 -9.44 -4.32 -8.99
N ASN A 25 -8.66 -4.64 -7.95
CA ASN A 25 -9.08 -4.46 -6.56
C ASN A 25 -9.46 -3.01 -6.26
N ASP A 26 -8.67 -2.03 -6.71
CA ASP A 26 -8.95 -0.62 -6.45
C ASP A 26 -10.22 -0.14 -7.16
N ALA A 27 -10.49 -0.65 -8.36
CA ALA A 27 -11.74 -0.38 -9.07
C ALA A 27 -12.97 -0.91 -8.30
N PHE A 28 -12.90 -2.15 -7.80
CA PHE A 28 -13.96 -2.71 -6.94
C PHE A 28 -14.10 -1.94 -5.63
N MET A 29 -13.00 -1.57 -4.98
CA MET A 29 -13.03 -0.80 -3.74
C MET A 29 -13.67 0.58 -3.94
N LYS A 30 -13.49 1.20 -5.10
CA LYS A 30 -14.15 2.46 -5.42
C LYS A 30 -15.66 2.28 -5.60
N LEU A 31 -16.10 1.26 -6.30
CA LEU A 31 -17.51 0.97 -6.53
C LEU A 31 -18.22 0.63 -5.21
N VAL A 32 -17.69 -0.32 -4.46
CA VAL A 32 -18.30 -0.80 -3.21
C VAL A 32 -18.20 0.26 -2.10
N GLY A 33 -17.10 1.02 -2.05
CA GLY A 33 -16.88 2.04 -1.01
C GLY A 33 -17.82 3.24 -1.12
N SER A 34 -18.38 3.51 -2.30
CA SER A 34 -19.41 4.55 -2.48
C SER A 34 -20.77 4.13 -1.94
N GLU A 35 -21.06 2.82 -1.86
CA GLU A 35 -22.35 2.27 -1.41
C GLU A 35 -22.31 1.91 0.09
N LEU A 36 -21.34 1.12 0.52
CA LEU A 36 -21.27 0.58 1.89
C LEU A 36 -20.57 1.50 2.89
N GLY A 37 -19.93 2.56 2.43
CA GLY A 37 -19.09 3.39 3.28
C GLY A 37 -17.69 2.80 3.51
N LEU A 38 -16.74 3.70 3.81
CA LEU A 38 -15.31 3.42 3.84
C LEU A 38 -14.93 2.33 4.87
N ALA A 39 -15.37 2.50 6.11
CA ALA A 39 -14.95 1.62 7.21
C ALA A 39 -15.45 0.18 7.01
N GLN A 40 -16.68 0.01 6.56
CA GLN A 40 -17.27 -1.29 6.29
C GLN A 40 -16.57 -2.00 5.13
N THR A 41 -16.24 -1.27 4.07
CA THR A 41 -15.49 -1.78 2.92
C THR A 41 -14.10 -2.27 3.32
N ILE A 42 -13.36 -1.49 4.14
CA ILE A 42 -12.05 -1.88 4.66
C ILE A 42 -12.16 -3.12 5.54
N PHE A 43 -13.17 -3.16 6.41
CA PHE A 43 -13.39 -4.28 7.33
C PHE A 43 -13.66 -5.59 6.58
N ILE A 44 -14.62 -5.59 5.65
CA ILE A 44 -14.99 -6.77 4.86
C ILE A 44 -13.78 -7.28 4.07
N ARG A 45 -13.09 -6.38 3.35
CA ARG A 45 -11.84 -6.72 2.64
C ARG A 45 -10.79 -7.30 3.59
N GLY A 46 -10.62 -6.68 4.76
CA GLY A 46 -9.64 -7.10 5.76
C GLY A 46 -9.91 -8.51 6.27
N VAL A 47 -11.17 -8.87 6.52
CA VAL A 47 -11.59 -10.22 6.94
C VAL A 47 -11.22 -11.24 5.88
N TYR A 48 -11.63 -11.03 4.62
CA TYR A 48 -11.30 -11.97 3.52
C TYR A 48 -9.79 -12.10 3.31
N CYS A 49 -9.05 -10.98 3.31
CA CYS A 49 -7.60 -11.02 3.18
C CYS A 49 -6.94 -11.76 4.35
N SER A 50 -7.38 -11.53 5.59
CA SER A 50 -6.83 -12.20 6.77
C SER A 50 -7.06 -13.71 6.72
N ILE A 51 -8.26 -14.16 6.35
CA ILE A 51 -8.57 -15.58 6.19
C ILE A 51 -7.69 -16.20 5.10
N PHE A 52 -7.60 -15.56 3.93
CA PHE A 52 -6.81 -16.09 2.82
C PHE A 52 -5.33 -16.18 3.15
N ILE A 53 -4.74 -15.12 3.76
CA ILE A 53 -3.34 -15.11 4.17
C ILE A 53 -3.09 -16.16 5.27
N PHE A 54 -4.03 -16.34 6.21
CA PHE A 54 -3.94 -17.34 7.25
C PHE A 54 -3.91 -18.76 6.67
N ILE A 55 -4.78 -19.06 5.71
CA ILE A 55 -4.78 -20.34 4.99
C ILE A 55 -3.42 -20.57 4.31
N LEU A 56 -2.92 -19.58 3.55
CA LEU A 56 -1.60 -19.67 2.90
C LEU A 56 -0.46 -19.89 3.92
N PHE A 57 -0.55 -19.21 5.06
CA PHE A 57 0.43 -19.35 6.13
C PHE A 57 0.46 -20.77 6.71
N MET A 58 -0.70 -21.39 6.89
CA MET A 58 -0.81 -22.78 7.35
C MET A 58 -0.20 -23.78 6.37
N PHE A 59 -0.41 -23.56 5.06
CA PHE A 59 0.17 -24.43 4.03
C PHE A 59 1.69 -24.31 3.91
N LYS A 60 2.25 -23.14 4.15
CA LYS A 60 3.70 -22.89 3.95
C LYS A 60 4.58 -23.36 5.11
N ASN A 61 3.98 -23.77 6.25
CA ASN A 61 4.66 -24.33 7.42
C ASN A 61 5.95 -23.57 7.82
N GLU A 62 5.86 -22.24 7.90
CA GLU A 62 7.00 -21.38 8.23
C GLU A 62 7.34 -21.50 9.72
N LYS A 63 8.43 -22.21 10.03
CA LYS A 63 8.79 -22.62 11.41
C LYS A 63 9.47 -21.53 12.25
N ASN A 64 9.89 -20.41 11.66
CA ASN A 64 10.77 -19.46 12.34
C ASN A 64 10.05 -18.19 12.84
N LEU A 65 9.06 -18.37 13.72
CA LEU A 65 8.28 -17.27 14.31
C LEU A 65 8.98 -16.61 15.52
N LYS A 66 9.95 -17.29 16.14
CA LYS A 66 10.63 -16.76 17.35
C LYS A 66 11.32 -15.42 17.09
N GLY A 67 11.87 -15.22 15.87
CA GLY A 67 12.47 -13.95 15.47
C GLY A 67 11.47 -12.79 15.32
N CYS A 68 10.19 -13.08 15.07
CA CYS A 68 9.18 -12.06 14.87
C CYS A 68 8.83 -11.31 16.16
N PHE A 69 8.83 -11.99 17.30
CA PHE A 69 8.52 -11.39 18.59
C PHE A 69 9.57 -10.36 19.03
N ASN A 70 10.84 -10.57 18.71
CA ASN A 70 11.91 -9.62 19.02
C ASN A 70 11.77 -8.30 18.25
N HIS A 71 11.07 -8.31 17.11
CA HIS A 71 10.87 -7.16 16.25
C HIS A 71 9.43 -6.65 16.24
N PHE A 72 8.62 -7.03 17.24
CA PHE A 72 7.20 -6.71 17.30
C PHE A 72 6.91 -5.21 17.18
N LYS A 73 7.70 -4.35 17.83
CA LYS A 73 7.52 -2.89 17.77
C LYS A 73 7.59 -2.35 16.33
N ILE A 74 8.58 -2.82 15.55
CA ILE A 74 8.76 -2.36 14.17
C ILE A 74 7.68 -2.94 13.24
N ILE A 75 7.22 -4.16 13.50
CA ILE A 75 6.11 -4.81 12.78
C ILE A 75 4.81 -4.04 13.02
N THR A 76 4.51 -3.69 14.28
CA THR A 76 3.34 -2.90 14.63
C THR A 76 3.38 -1.50 14.02
N ALA A 77 4.52 -0.80 14.10
CA ALA A 77 4.69 0.52 13.50
C ALA A 77 4.47 0.48 11.97
N ARG A 78 5.00 -0.55 11.29
CA ARG A 78 4.76 -0.79 9.87
C ARG A 78 3.28 -1.02 9.57
N SER A 79 2.60 -1.81 10.39
CA SER A 79 1.18 -2.12 10.20
C SER A 79 0.27 -0.92 10.46
N LEU A 80 0.64 -0.03 11.39
CA LEU A 80 -0.05 1.23 11.61
C LEU A 80 0.11 2.18 10.41
N LEU A 81 1.30 2.26 9.83
CA LEU A 81 1.53 3.05 8.60
C LEU A 81 0.72 2.51 7.43
N GLU A 82 0.54 1.19 7.32
CA GLU A 82 -0.36 0.57 6.33
C GLU A 82 -1.82 0.96 6.57
N LEU A 83 -2.26 0.96 7.84
CA LEU A 83 -3.61 1.42 8.20
C LEU A 83 -3.85 2.86 7.76
N PHE A 84 -2.94 3.78 8.11
CA PHE A 84 -3.05 5.18 7.69
C PHE A 84 -3.02 5.32 6.17
N ALA A 85 -2.12 4.61 5.50
CA ALA A 85 -2.05 4.59 4.04
C ALA A 85 -3.38 4.14 3.42
N THR A 86 -3.97 3.06 3.95
CA THR A 86 -5.24 2.51 3.46
C THR A 86 -6.38 3.52 3.65
N ILE A 87 -6.49 4.15 4.82
CA ILE A 87 -7.54 5.14 5.12
C ILE A 87 -7.40 6.34 4.19
N PHE A 88 -6.22 6.96 4.13
CA PHE A 88 -5.99 8.14 3.28
C PHE A 88 -6.20 7.84 1.81
N PHE A 89 -5.70 6.71 1.33
CA PHE A 89 -5.86 6.28 -0.05
C PHE A 89 -7.33 6.07 -0.41
N LEU A 90 -8.11 5.36 0.41
CA LEU A 90 -9.50 5.05 0.11
C LEU A 90 -10.40 6.29 0.20
N ILE A 91 -10.15 7.20 1.15
CA ILE A 91 -10.85 8.48 1.16
C ILE A 91 -10.59 9.24 -0.14
N ALA A 92 -9.34 9.31 -0.59
CA ALA A 92 -9.00 9.95 -1.85
C ALA A 92 -9.64 9.22 -3.05
N LEU A 93 -9.60 7.89 -3.06
CA LEU A 93 -10.13 7.06 -4.15
C LEU A 93 -11.63 7.24 -4.37
N ILE A 94 -12.41 7.36 -3.29
CA ILE A 94 -13.86 7.55 -3.37
C ILE A 94 -14.20 8.97 -3.85
N ASN A 95 -13.45 9.99 -3.41
CA ASN A 95 -13.78 11.40 -3.62
C ASN A 95 -13.06 12.05 -4.81
N MET A 96 -12.17 11.33 -5.49
CA MET A 96 -11.44 11.81 -6.66
C MET A 96 -11.68 10.93 -7.88
N SER A 97 -11.31 11.45 -9.06
CA SER A 97 -11.25 10.59 -10.25
C SER A 97 -10.21 9.49 -10.09
N PHE A 98 -10.54 8.28 -10.56
CA PHE A 98 -9.64 7.11 -10.48
C PHE A 98 -8.28 7.38 -11.14
N ALA A 99 -8.29 8.12 -12.25
CA ALA A 99 -7.07 8.48 -12.97
C ALA A 99 -6.15 9.39 -12.13
N ASN A 100 -6.69 10.41 -11.45
CA ASN A 100 -5.91 11.35 -10.66
C ASN A 100 -5.29 10.69 -9.43
N VAL A 101 -6.05 9.84 -8.71
CA VAL A 101 -5.52 9.09 -7.56
C VAL A 101 -4.38 8.18 -8.00
N ASN A 102 -4.57 7.42 -9.08
CA ASN A 102 -3.53 6.54 -9.60
C ASN A 102 -2.30 7.31 -10.09
N ALA A 103 -2.47 8.50 -10.70
CA ALA A 103 -1.35 9.34 -11.08
C ALA A 103 -0.50 9.76 -9.86
N ILE A 104 -1.15 10.12 -8.75
CA ILE A 104 -0.45 10.42 -7.50
C ILE A 104 0.29 9.19 -6.96
N LEU A 105 -0.34 8.01 -6.96
CA LEU A 105 0.30 6.77 -6.52
C LEU A 105 1.50 6.37 -7.37
N GLN A 106 1.52 6.71 -8.67
CA GLN A 106 2.68 6.47 -9.54
C GLN A 106 3.92 7.29 -9.11
N THR A 107 3.78 8.30 -8.25
CA THR A 107 4.93 8.98 -7.64
C THR A 107 5.66 8.11 -6.61
N LEU A 108 5.05 7.05 -6.13
CA LEU A 108 5.54 6.22 -5.03
C LEU A 108 7.00 5.74 -5.24
N PRO A 109 7.42 5.20 -6.40
CA PRO A 109 8.80 4.80 -6.62
C PRO A 109 9.77 5.98 -6.54
N LEU A 110 9.33 7.19 -6.95
CA LEU A 110 10.15 8.40 -6.91
C LEU A 110 10.34 8.85 -5.46
N VAL A 111 9.25 8.94 -4.70
CA VAL A 111 9.25 9.34 -3.29
C VAL A 111 10.05 8.35 -2.44
N ILE A 112 9.89 7.02 -2.65
CA ILE A 112 10.68 5.99 -1.95
C ILE A 112 12.16 6.16 -2.25
N THR A 113 12.55 6.46 -3.50
CA THR A 113 13.96 6.64 -3.86
C THR A 113 14.56 7.85 -3.16
N VAL A 114 13.86 8.98 -3.13
CA VAL A 114 14.29 10.19 -2.41
C VAL A 114 14.37 9.93 -0.91
N ALA A 115 13.32 9.34 -0.33
CA ALA A 115 13.29 9.04 1.10
C ALA A 115 14.38 8.03 1.51
N ALA A 116 14.69 7.03 0.68
CA ALA A 116 15.77 6.08 0.92
C ALA A 116 17.14 6.79 0.92
N SER A 117 17.34 7.74 0.01
CA SER A 117 18.61 8.49 -0.01
C SER A 117 18.82 9.34 1.25
N VAL A 118 17.75 9.97 1.75
CA VAL A 118 17.82 10.83 2.95
C VAL A 118 17.90 9.98 4.23
N LEU A 119 17.02 8.97 4.37
CA LEU A 119 16.84 8.21 5.62
C LEU A 119 17.79 7.02 5.75
N LEU A 120 18.18 6.41 4.63
CA LEU A 120 19.11 5.27 4.59
C LEU A 120 20.52 5.68 4.11
N LYS A 121 20.71 6.98 3.78
CA LYS A 121 21.99 7.53 3.26
C LYS A 121 22.47 6.80 1.99
N GLU A 122 21.52 6.33 1.16
CA GLU A 122 21.83 5.74 -0.13
C GLU A 122 22.22 6.83 -1.13
N THR A 123 23.28 6.63 -1.91
CA THR A 123 23.71 7.60 -2.93
C THR A 123 22.81 7.52 -4.16
N ILE A 124 22.24 8.66 -4.56
CA ILE A 124 21.48 8.77 -5.82
C ILE A 124 22.46 9.18 -6.92
N GLY A 125 22.66 8.31 -7.91
CA GLY A 125 23.43 8.66 -9.11
C GLY A 125 22.69 9.70 -9.96
N HIS A 126 23.45 10.57 -10.68
CA HIS A 126 22.89 11.66 -11.48
C HIS A 126 21.77 11.24 -12.44
N LYS A 127 21.88 10.06 -13.07
CA LYS A 127 20.85 9.52 -13.98
C LYS A 127 19.52 9.26 -13.26
N ARG A 128 19.57 8.76 -12.01
CA ARG A 128 18.36 8.56 -11.19
C ARG A 128 17.78 9.88 -10.72
N ALA A 129 18.61 10.87 -10.36
CA ALA A 129 18.15 12.20 -9.97
C ALA A 129 17.38 12.87 -11.11
N ILE A 130 17.90 12.84 -12.33
CA ILE A 130 17.19 13.38 -13.51
C ILE A 130 15.87 12.65 -13.75
N ALA A 131 15.86 11.32 -13.67
CA ALA A 131 14.64 10.52 -13.85
C ALA A 131 13.56 10.86 -12.79
N ILE A 132 13.96 11.10 -11.53
CA ILE A 132 13.05 11.53 -10.46
C ILE A 132 12.46 12.90 -10.78
N ILE A 133 13.25 13.87 -11.18
CA ILE A 133 12.78 15.21 -11.55
C ILE A 133 11.80 15.12 -12.73
N CYS A 134 12.16 14.42 -13.81
CA CYS A 134 11.27 14.23 -14.96
C CYS A 134 9.96 13.52 -14.56
N GLY A 135 10.03 12.52 -13.70
CA GLY A 135 8.85 11.80 -13.20
C GLY A 135 7.92 12.71 -12.40
N PHE A 136 8.44 13.54 -11.50
CA PHE A 136 7.65 14.53 -10.77
C PHE A 136 6.98 15.55 -11.70
N PHE A 137 7.70 16.06 -12.70
CA PHE A 137 7.10 16.94 -13.71
C PHE A 137 5.97 16.25 -14.47
N GLY A 138 6.15 14.99 -14.87
CA GLY A 138 5.08 14.20 -15.52
C GLY A 138 3.83 14.10 -14.66
N VAL A 139 3.97 13.84 -13.38
CA VAL A 139 2.85 13.75 -12.43
C VAL A 139 2.18 15.12 -12.24
N LEU A 140 2.93 16.21 -12.13
CA LEU A 140 2.38 17.57 -12.03
C LEU A 140 1.54 17.93 -13.26
N LEU A 141 1.97 17.53 -14.46
CA LEU A 141 1.21 17.73 -15.70
C LEU A 141 -0.12 16.97 -15.70
N ILE A 142 -0.19 15.79 -15.09
CA ILE A 142 -1.42 15.00 -14.98
C ILE A 142 -2.36 15.59 -13.93
N ILE A 143 -1.84 15.91 -12.74
CA ILE A 143 -2.63 16.40 -11.61
C ILE A 143 -3.14 17.83 -11.85
N LYS A 144 -2.40 18.64 -12.64
CA LYS A 144 -2.71 20.05 -12.94
C LYS A 144 -3.06 20.84 -11.67
N PRO A 145 -2.10 21.04 -10.75
CA PRO A 145 -2.35 21.78 -9.52
C PRO A 145 -2.82 23.20 -9.86
N GLY A 146 -3.90 23.65 -9.21
CA GLY A 146 -4.52 24.96 -9.49
C GLY A 146 -5.76 24.88 -10.38
N THR A 147 -6.16 23.72 -10.88
CA THR A 147 -7.46 23.49 -11.52
C THR A 147 -8.46 22.88 -10.53
N ASN A 148 -9.73 22.84 -10.90
CA ASN A 148 -10.80 22.23 -10.08
C ASN A 148 -10.60 20.74 -9.82
N ASP A 149 -9.69 20.08 -10.56
CA ASP A 149 -9.34 18.68 -10.38
C ASP A 149 -8.42 18.44 -9.17
N PHE A 150 -7.68 19.48 -8.71
CA PHE A 150 -6.85 19.44 -7.52
C PHE A 150 -7.66 19.94 -6.31
N ASN A 151 -8.24 19.01 -5.59
CA ASN A 151 -9.05 19.27 -4.40
C ASN A 151 -8.32 18.84 -3.11
N SER A 152 -8.94 19.10 -1.95
CA SER A 152 -8.39 18.73 -0.64
C SER A 152 -8.08 17.23 -0.51
N TYR A 153 -8.76 16.37 -1.27
CA TYR A 153 -8.52 14.93 -1.26
C TYR A 153 -7.20 14.54 -1.96
N SER A 154 -6.68 15.39 -2.85
CA SER A 154 -5.33 15.20 -3.42
C SER A 154 -4.24 15.21 -2.35
N ILE A 155 -4.43 16.03 -1.30
CA ILE A 155 -3.52 16.08 -0.16
C ILE A 155 -3.55 14.76 0.61
N LEU A 156 -4.73 14.14 0.77
CA LEU A 156 -4.85 12.82 1.40
C LEU A 156 -4.15 11.74 0.57
N ALA A 157 -4.26 11.79 -0.76
CA ALA A 157 -3.50 10.88 -1.63
C ALA A 157 -1.98 11.02 -1.45
N ILE A 158 -1.47 12.25 -1.26
CA ILE A 158 -0.05 12.50 -0.95
C ILE A 158 0.30 11.93 0.43
N PHE A 159 -0.53 12.10 1.45
CA PHE A 159 -0.31 11.47 2.76
C PHE A 159 -0.33 9.94 2.68
N ALA A 160 -1.16 9.35 1.82
CA ALA A 160 -1.12 7.91 1.55
C ALA A 160 0.25 7.50 0.99
N VAL A 161 0.76 8.20 -0.04
CA VAL A 161 2.08 7.95 -0.62
C VAL A 161 3.20 8.06 0.43
N LEU A 162 3.16 9.07 1.29
CA LEU A 162 4.14 9.24 2.36
C LEU A 162 4.05 8.09 3.37
N SER A 163 2.85 7.69 3.78
CA SER A 163 2.64 6.58 4.72
C SER A 163 3.18 5.26 4.15
N VAL A 164 2.90 4.96 2.88
CA VAL A 164 3.46 3.80 2.16
C VAL A 164 4.99 3.89 2.09
N THR A 165 5.53 5.07 1.81
CA THR A 165 6.97 5.28 1.73
C THR A 165 7.66 4.97 3.06
N PHE A 166 7.14 5.49 4.17
CA PHE A 166 7.69 5.20 5.50
C PHE A 166 7.54 3.72 5.88
N ARG A 167 6.40 3.09 5.56
CA ARG A 167 6.18 1.66 5.71
C ARG A 167 7.26 0.85 4.98
N ASP A 168 7.55 1.20 3.73
CA ASP A 168 8.52 0.47 2.92
C ASP A 168 9.95 0.66 3.42
N ILE A 169 10.30 1.86 3.90
CA ILE A 169 11.58 2.11 4.56
C ILE A 169 11.73 1.30 5.85
N LEU A 170 10.68 1.22 6.67
CA LEU A 170 10.70 0.35 7.86
C LEU A 170 10.88 -1.11 7.47
N THR A 171 10.21 -1.55 6.41
CA THR A 171 10.34 -2.92 5.89
C THR A 171 11.76 -3.22 5.43
N ARG A 172 12.45 -2.26 4.79
CA ARG A 172 13.88 -2.40 4.39
C ARG A 172 14.82 -2.51 5.59
N LYS A 173 14.47 -1.93 6.74
CA LYS A 173 15.24 -2.03 7.99
C LYS A 173 14.99 -3.34 8.76
N MET A 174 13.98 -4.11 8.38
CA MET A 174 13.69 -5.38 9.01
C MET A 174 14.69 -6.47 8.61
N PRO A 175 14.97 -7.44 9.50
CA PRO A 175 15.77 -8.61 9.18
C PRO A 175 15.14 -9.41 8.02
N LYS A 176 15.96 -9.84 7.08
CA LYS A 176 15.51 -10.57 5.87
C LYS A 176 14.95 -11.97 6.16
N ASN A 177 15.16 -12.48 7.35
CA ASN A 177 14.67 -13.79 7.80
C ASN A 177 13.23 -13.77 8.33
N LEU A 178 12.58 -12.60 8.38
CA LEU A 178 11.18 -12.52 8.80
C LEU A 178 10.26 -13.00 7.68
N PRO A 179 9.32 -13.92 7.96
CA PRO A 179 8.39 -14.44 6.97
C PRO A 179 7.45 -13.35 6.45
N ALA A 180 7.45 -13.13 5.14
CA ALA A 180 6.60 -12.11 4.52
C ALA A 180 5.10 -12.37 4.76
N LEU A 181 4.68 -13.65 4.76
CA LEU A 181 3.28 -14.02 5.05
C LEU A 181 2.87 -13.66 6.48
N PHE A 182 3.76 -13.82 7.46
CA PHE A 182 3.49 -13.42 8.84
C PHE A 182 3.31 -11.90 8.94
N LEU A 183 4.18 -11.12 8.31
CA LEU A 183 4.06 -9.66 8.27
C LEU A 183 2.74 -9.22 7.64
N SER A 184 2.35 -9.84 6.52
CA SER A 184 1.09 -9.55 5.86
C SER A 184 -0.11 -9.92 6.71
N LEU A 185 -0.06 -11.06 7.41
CA LEU A 185 -1.12 -11.52 8.32
C LEU A 185 -1.33 -10.55 9.48
N VAL A 186 -0.23 -10.16 10.17
CA VAL A 186 -0.30 -9.19 11.28
C VAL A 186 -0.86 -7.86 10.79
N THR A 187 -0.42 -7.38 9.63
CA THR A 187 -0.89 -6.13 9.05
C THR A 187 -2.38 -6.19 8.73
N SER A 188 -2.82 -7.24 8.03
CA SER A 188 -4.23 -7.44 7.69
C SER A 188 -5.10 -7.55 8.95
N PHE A 189 -4.63 -8.27 9.96
CA PHE A 189 -5.33 -8.40 11.23
C PHE A 189 -5.47 -7.06 11.98
N ILE A 190 -4.40 -6.24 12.05
CA ILE A 190 -4.44 -4.92 12.69
C ILE A 190 -5.42 -4.00 11.97
N VAL A 191 -5.39 -3.96 10.63
CA VAL A 191 -6.30 -3.14 9.82
C VAL A 191 -7.76 -3.58 10.05
N THR A 192 -8.02 -4.89 10.01
CA THR A 192 -9.36 -5.46 10.22
C THR A 192 -9.87 -5.19 11.63
N LEU A 193 -9.03 -5.42 12.64
CA LEU A 193 -9.39 -5.20 14.04
C LEU A 193 -9.73 -3.73 14.30
N THR A 194 -8.88 -2.82 13.83
CA THR A 194 -9.07 -1.37 14.04
C THR A 194 -10.35 -0.88 13.37
N THR A 195 -10.60 -1.30 12.13
CA THR A 195 -11.82 -0.91 11.42
C THR A 195 -13.06 -1.58 12.01
N GLY A 196 -12.96 -2.83 12.48
CA GLY A 196 -14.04 -3.52 13.19
C GLY A 196 -14.42 -2.83 14.50
N ILE A 197 -13.43 -2.44 15.31
CA ILE A 197 -13.65 -1.66 16.54
C ILE A 197 -14.36 -0.34 16.20
N TYR A 198 -13.88 0.37 15.17
CA TYR A 198 -14.51 1.62 14.74
C TYR A 198 -15.98 1.44 14.37
N LEU A 199 -16.32 0.40 13.58
CA LEU A 199 -17.71 0.12 13.18
C LEU A 199 -18.62 -0.20 14.36
N VAL A 200 -18.12 -0.94 15.35
CA VAL A 200 -18.89 -1.30 16.55
C VAL A 200 -19.14 -0.06 17.43
N PHE A 201 -18.11 0.76 17.67
CA PHE A 201 -18.22 1.93 18.50
C PHE A 201 -19.16 3.00 17.93
N PHE A 202 -19.09 3.24 16.63
CA PHE A 202 -19.88 4.28 15.97
C PHE A 202 -21.22 3.77 15.41
N LYS A 203 -21.49 2.45 15.51
CA LYS A 203 -22.72 1.80 15.00
C LYS A 203 -23.00 2.12 13.52
N ILE A 204 -21.97 2.29 12.72
CA ILE A 204 -22.03 2.63 11.29
C ILE A 204 -21.98 1.33 10.49
N TRP A 205 -23.05 0.56 10.54
CA TRP A 205 -23.19 -0.63 9.69
C TRP A 205 -24.34 -0.40 8.71
N ALA A 206 -24.02 -0.28 7.42
CA ALA A 206 -25.04 -0.24 6.39
C ALA A 206 -25.53 -1.66 6.09
N PRO A 207 -26.86 -1.90 5.96
CA PRO A 207 -27.36 -3.19 5.51
C PRO A 207 -26.82 -3.48 4.11
N ILE A 208 -26.48 -4.74 3.88
CA ILE A 208 -26.05 -5.23 2.56
C ILE A 208 -27.31 -5.84 1.95
N ASP A 209 -27.93 -5.13 1.01
CA ASP A 209 -29.07 -5.61 0.23
C ASP A 209 -28.62 -6.51 -0.93
#